data_01fdd4044b53f5dfd03fd535eb8c230a
#
_entry.id   01fdd4044b53f5dfd03fd535eb8c230a
#
_cell.length_a   1.000
_cell.length_b   1.000
_cell.length_c   1.000
_cell.angle_alpha   90.00
_cell.angle_beta   90.00
_cell.angle_gamma   90.00
#
_symmetry.space_group_name_H-M   'P 1'
#
loop_
_entity.id
_entity.type
_entity.pdbx_description
1 polymer ?
#
loop_
_entity_poly.entity_id
_entity_poly.type
_entity_poly.pdbx_seq_one_letter_code
_entity_poly.pdbx_strand_id
1 'polypeptide(L)'
;NDHPNVRESTRERVLKAIEELAYRRNSTARALVTRRSQTLGVVAFDTTLYGPASTLFGIEQAARESGYFLSIVSLKTITRNSVSEALGRLAEQAVEGLIVIAPQRTAAEALAALPHDLPVVAVEGGSAPDRPVVCVDQKSGAAAATRHLLDLGHETVWHVAGPLDWLEAEARLTAWRTTLRGAGAPAPDVLAGDWSPRSGYAAGQQLAKRRAAGQRITAVFVANDQMALGLLRAFREHDIDVPGDVSVAGFDDVPEAEYFSPPLTTVRQDFAAVGRHSIGVVLDHIESGPAHPPPRIVVPATLVVRTSTAVPG
;
A
#
# COMPACT_ATOMS: atom_id res chain seq x y z
N ASN A 1 17.93 -10.66 31.02
CA ASN A 1 16.59 -11.11 31.45
C ASN A 1 16.24 -10.30 32.69
N ASP A 2 15.21 -9.47 32.62
CA ASP A 2 14.69 -8.71 33.77
C ASP A 2 13.91 -9.64 34.74
N HIS A 3 14.58 -10.67 35.21
CA HIS A 3 13.97 -11.59 36.15
C HIS A 3 13.82 -10.89 37.51
N PRO A 4 12.62 -10.82 38.09
CA PRO A 4 12.34 -10.05 39.31
C PRO A 4 13.13 -10.51 40.52
N ASN A 5 13.67 -11.73 40.51
CA ASN A 5 14.42 -12.31 41.62
C ASN A 5 15.94 -12.12 41.54
N VAL A 6 16.44 -11.28 40.59
CA VAL A 6 17.89 -11.00 40.47
C VAL A 6 18.19 -9.70 41.22
N ARG A 7 19.13 -9.76 42.20
CA ARG A 7 19.58 -8.56 42.92
C ARG A 7 20.21 -7.56 41.97
N GLU A 8 19.97 -6.27 42.20
CA GLU A 8 20.46 -5.16 41.38
C GLU A 8 21.97 -5.23 41.14
N SER A 9 22.76 -5.46 42.20
CA SER A 9 24.21 -5.60 42.10
C SER A 9 24.67 -6.77 41.22
N THR A 10 23.88 -7.83 41.11
CA THR A 10 24.17 -8.95 40.20
C THR A 10 23.83 -8.60 38.77
N ARG A 11 22.71 -7.86 38.59
CA ARG A 11 22.30 -7.35 37.27
C ARG A 11 23.36 -6.43 36.68
N GLU A 12 23.85 -5.44 37.44
CA GLU A 12 24.88 -4.52 37.02
C GLU A 12 26.17 -5.23 36.60
N ARG A 13 26.62 -6.20 37.39
CA ARG A 13 27.81 -7.01 37.06
C ARG A 13 27.65 -7.80 35.78
N VAL A 14 26.47 -8.37 35.54
CA VAL A 14 26.17 -9.11 34.30
C VAL A 14 26.11 -8.17 33.12
N LEU A 15 25.47 -7.01 33.23
CA LEU A 15 25.40 -6.02 32.16
C LEU A 15 26.79 -5.49 31.79
N LYS A 16 27.63 -5.21 32.79
CA LYS A 16 29.03 -4.80 32.57
C LYS A 16 29.84 -5.89 31.85
N ALA A 17 29.70 -7.14 32.27
CA ALA A 17 30.39 -8.28 31.59
C ALA A 17 29.88 -8.47 30.15
N ILE A 18 28.59 -8.27 29.88
CA ILE A 18 28.00 -8.30 28.53
C ILE A 18 28.66 -7.22 27.65
N GLU A 19 28.81 -6.01 28.18
CA GLU A 19 29.43 -4.89 27.48
C GLU A 19 30.94 -5.14 27.23
N GLU A 20 31.68 -5.52 28.26
CA GLU A 20 33.15 -5.80 28.18
C GLU A 20 33.46 -6.94 27.20
N LEU A 21 32.62 -7.96 27.12
CA LEU A 21 32.81 -9.13 26.24
C LEU A 21 32.16 -8.93 24.87
N ALA A 22 31.54 -7.79 24.59
CA ALA A 22 30.71 -7.55 23.41
C ALA A 22 29.76 -8.72 23.12
N TYR A 23 29.22 -9.31 24.19
CA TYR A 23 28.37 -10.50 24.08
C TYR A 23 27.07 -10.16 23.37
N ARG A 24 26.84 -10.80 22.25
CA ARG A 24 25.54 -10.74 21.53
C ARG A 24 24.70 -11.95 21.92
N ARG A 25 23.49 -11.68 22.35
CA ARG A 25 22.52 -12.76 22.66
C ARG A 25 22.32 -13.63 21.42
N ASN A 26 22.47 -14.93 21.59
CA ASN A 26 22.16 -15.88 20.52
C ASN A 26 20.64 -16.08 20.44
N SER A 27 20.01 -15.54 19.41
CA SER A 27 18.57 -15.67 19.17
C SER A 27 18.13 -17.12 18.95
N THR A 28 18.96 -17.92 18.28
CA THR A 28 18.70 -19.35 18.02
C THR A 28 18.67 -20.16 19.33
N ALA A 29 19.60 -19.90 20.26
CA ALA A 29 19.61 -20.56 21.56
C ALA A 29 18.39 -20.18 22.41
N ARG A 30 17.93 -18.91 22.30
CA ARG A 30 16.71 -18.47 22.95
C ARG A 30 15.48 -19.15 22.35
N ALA A 31 15.40 -19.24 21.03
CA ALA A 31 14.29 -19.90 20.33
C ALA A 31 14.15 -21.37 20.74
N LEU A 32 15.26 -22.10 20.94
CA LEU A 32 15.25 -23.46 21.45
C LEU A 32 14.65 -23.58 22.86
N VAL A 33 14.97 -22.63 23.75
CA VAL A 33 14.47 -22.63 25.13
C VAL A 33 13.01 -22.16 25.22
N THR A 34 12.66 -21.11 24.48
CA THR A 34 11.32 -20.51 24.55
C THR A 34 10.32 -21.15 23.58
N ARG A 35 10.78 -21.96 22.63
CA ARG A 35 10.03 -22.46 21.46
C ARG A 35 9.39 -21.35 20.63
N ARG A 36 9.97 -20.14 20.69
CA ARG A 36 9.51 -18.96 19.93
C ARG A 36 10.68 -18.35 19.17
N SER A 37 10.56 -18.27 17.86
CA SER A 37 11.59 -17.69 16.98
C SER A 37 11.60 -16.16 17.04
N GLN A 38 10.49 -15.55 17.43
CA GLN A 38 10.23 -14.10 17.32
C GLN A 38 10.47 -13.58 15.88
N THR A 39 10.10 -14.40 14.91
CA THR A 39 10.26 -14.08 13.49
C THR A 39 8.89 -14.21 12.81
N LEU A 40 8.49 -13.18 12.08
CA LEU A 40 7.32 -13.21 11.20
C LEU A 40 7.77 -13.31 9.75
N GLY A 41 7.01 -14.05 8.96
CA GLY A 41 7.20 -14.12 7.52
C GLY A 41 6.44 -12.99 6.81
N VAL A 42 7.03 -12.43 5.76
CA VAL A 42 6.33 -11.54 4.84
C VAL A 42 6.49 -12.07 3.42
N VAL A 43 5.37 -12.32 2.75
CA VAL A 43 5.34 -12.55 1.31
C VAL A 43 4.87 -11.26 0.67
N ALA A 44 5.74 -10.64 -0.13
CA ALA A 44 5.47 -9.37 -0.80
C ALA A 44 5.49 -9.56 -2.32
N PHE A 45 4.67 -8.79 -3.01
CA PHE A 45 4.66 -8.72 -4.47
C PHE A 45 5.20 -7.36 -4.92
N ASP A 46 6.10 -7.39 -5.92
CA ASP A 46 6.67 -6.22 -6.60
C ASP A 46 7.01 -5.03 -5.67
N THR A 47 7.97 -5.24 -4.80
CA THR A 47 8.47 -4.22 -3.87
C THR A 47 9.24 -3.07 -4.55
N THR A 48 9.26 -3.01 -5.87
CA THR A 48 9.79 -1.87 -6.62
C THR A 48 8.77 -0.73 -6.75
N LEU A 49 7.49 -1.02 -6.53
CA LEU A 49 6.41 -0.04 -6.54
C LEU A 49 6.25 0.62 -5.18
N TYR A 50 5.86 1.90 -5.18
CA TYR A 50 5.77 2.72 -3.96
C TYR A 50 4.83 2.14 -2.89
N GLY A 51 3.61 1.76 -3.26
CA GLY A 51 2.61 1.21 -2.33
C GLY A 51 3.11 -0.05 -1.60
N PRO A 52 3.48 -1.13 -2.31
CA PRO A 52 4.03 -2.34 -1.70
C PRO A 52 5.30 -2.10 -0.87
N ALA A 53 6.22 -1.25 -1.35
CA ALA A 53 7.44 -0.91 -0.61
C ALA A 53 7.14 -0.18 0.70
N SER A 54 6.26 0.82 0.65
CA SER A 54 5.85 1.60 1.82
C SER A 54 5.06 0.78 2.83
N THR A 55 4.21 -0.13 2.35
CA THR A 55 3.51 -1.10 3.19
C THR A 55 4.50 -2.03 3.91
N LEU A 56 5.47 -2.59 3.18
CA LEU A 56 6.50 -3.44 3.76
C LEU A 56 7.33 -2.70 4.80
N PHE A 57 7.70 -1.43 4.53
CA PHE A 57 8.41 -0.59 5.49
C PHE A 57 7.58 -0.35 6.77
N GLY A 58 6.28 -0.05 6.63
CA GLY A 58 5.39 0.12 7.78
C GLY A 58 5.25 -1.15 8.62
N ILE A 59 5.19 -2.33 7.98
CA ILE A 59 5.18 -3.63 8.65
C ILE A 59 6.50 -3.87 9.40
N GLU A 60 7.65 -3.56 8.78
CA GLU A 60 8.97 -3.72 9.42
C GLU A 60 9.09 -2.87 10.68
N GLN A 61 8.71 -1.59 10.60
CA GLN A 61 8.74 -0.71 11.77
C GLN A 61 7.89 -1.26 12.92
N ALA A 62 6.65 -1.67 12.64
CA ALA A 62 5.74 -2.21 13.64
C ALA A 62 6.22 -3.56 14.22
N ALA A 63 6.81 -4.43 13.41
CA ALA A 63 7.40 -5.69 13.88
C ALA A 63 8.56 -5.44 14.84
N ARG A 64 9.46 -4.52 14.48
CA ARG A 64 10.60 -4.14 15.32
C ARG A 64 10.17 -3.54 16.65
N GLU A 65 9.15 -2.66 16.65
CA GLU A 65 8.57 -2.10 17.88
C GLU A 65 7.96 -3.18 18.78
N SER A 66 7.44 -4.25 18.17
CA SER A 66 6.89 -5.43 18.87
C SER A 66 7.95 -6.48 19.25
N GLY A 67 9.24 -6.23 18.94
CA GLY A 67 10.35 -7.15 19.25
C GLY A 67 10.44 -8.36 18.32
N TYR A 68 9.86 -8.29 17.11
CA TYR A 68 9.92 -9.33 16.09
C TYR A 68 10.88 -8.98 14.96
N PHE A 69 11.51 -10.01 14.40
CA PHE A 69 12.25 -9.93 13.15
C PHE A 69 11.34 -10.30 11.97
N LEU A 70 11.68 -9.78 10.77
CA LEU A 70 10.99 -10.18 9.55
C LEU A 70 11.89 -11.05 8.67
N SER A 71 11.32 -12.14 8.16
CA SER A 71 11.86 -12.90 7.03
C SER A 71 11.00 -12.60 5.80
N ILE A 72 11.61 -12.01 4.75
CA ILE A 72 10.88 -11.47 3.61
C ILE A 72 11.15 -12.30 2.37
N VAL A 73 10.09 -12.70 1.67
CA VAL A 73 10.17 -13.32 0.35
C VAL A 73 9.41 -12.42 -0.64
N SER A 74 10.14 -11.83 -1.60
CA SER A 74 9.54 -11.05 -2.68
C SER A 74 9.27 -11.93 -3.89
N LEU A 75 8.03 -11.87 -4.38
CA LEU A 75 7.57 -12.60 -5.56
C LEU A 75 7.42 -11.64 -6.75
N LYS A 76 7.81 -12.08 -7.94
CA LYS A 76 7.54 -11.35 -9.20
C LYS A 76 6.13 -11.63 -9.74
N THR A 77 5.61 -12.82 -9.44
CA THR A 77 4.26 -13.23 -9.82
C THR A 77 3.64 -14.01 -8.67
N ILE A 78 2.36 -13.76 -8.40
CA ILE A 78 1.60 -14.50 -7.39
C ILE A 78 0.94 -15.69 -8.08
N THR A 79 1.52 -16.86 -7.91
CA THR A 79 0.98 -18.15 -8.34
C THR A 79 0.95 -19.11 -7.16
N ARG A 80 0.14 -20.17 -7.24
CA ARG A 80 0.13 -21.21 -6.21
C ARG A 80 1.52 -21.79 -5.93
N ASN A 81 2.32 -22.01 -6.99
CA ASN A 81 3.67 -22.55 -6.87
C ASN A 81 4.62 -21.58 -6.20
N SER A 82 4.66 -20.29 -6.63
CA SER A 82 5.56 -19.29 -6.06
C SER A 82 5.25 -19.02 -4.58
N VAL A 83 3.98 -19.05 -4.20
CA VAL A 83 3.57 -18.92 -2.79
C VAL A 83 3.97 -20.17 -1.99
N SER A 84 3.80 -21.38 -2.55
CA SER A 84 4.22 -22.63 -1.90
C SER A 84 5.74 -22.67 -1.66
N GLU A 85 6.55 -22.23 -2.63
CA GLU A 85 8.01 -22.10 -2.48
C GLU A 85 8.38 -21.06 -1.41
N ALA A 86 7.69 -19.92 -1.40
CA ALA A 86 7.89 -18.89 -0.37
C ALA A 86 7.61 -19.43 1.03
N LEU A 87 6.50 -20.17 1.19
CA LEU A 87 6.16 -20.82 2.46
C LEU A 87 7.22 -21.83 2.91
N GLY A 88 7.75 -22.66 1.98
CA GLY A 88 8.82 -23.60 2.29
C GLY A 88 10.04 -22.89 2.86
N ARG A 89 10.49 -21.80 2.23
CA ARG A 89 11.62 -20.98 2.71
C ARG A 89 11.35 -20.32 4.06
N LEU A 90 10.12 -19.81 4.28
CA LEU A 90 9.74 -19.20 5.55
C LEU A 90 9.61 -20.23 6.67
N ALA A 91 9.15 -21.44 6.37
CA ALA A 91 9.11 -22.55 7.33
C ALA A 91 10.50 -22.95 7.82
N GLU A 92 11.53 -22.93 6.95
CA GLU A 92 12.95 -23.15 7.34
C GLU A 92 13.44 -22.11 8.36
N GLN A 93 12.88 -20.92 8.36
CA GLN A 93 13.15 -19.84 9.32
C GLN A 93 12.28 -19.91 10.58
N ALA A 94 11.45 -20.95 10.72
CA ALA A 94 10.55 -21.16 11.85
C ALA A 94 9.68 -19.93 12.15
N VAL A 95 9.11 -19.28 11.13
CA VAL A 95 8.25 -18.10 11.31
C VAL A 95 7.00 -18.46 12.12
N GLU A 96 6.60 -17.59 13.07
CA GLU A 96 5.45 -17.80 13.94
C GLU A 96 4.12 -17.38 13.31
N GLY A 97 4.18 -16.52 12.30
CA GLY A 97 3.02 -16.03 11.55
C GLY A 97 3.43 -15.41 10.23
N LEU A 98 2.45 -15.12 9.39
CA LEU A 98 2.65 -14.70 8.01
C LEU A 98 1.83 -13.43 7.70
N ILE A 99 2.46 -12.49 7.03
CA ILE A 99 1.80 -11.34 6.43
C ILE A 99 1.96 -11.45 4.91
N VAL A 100 0.86 -11.38 4.17
CA VAL A 100 0.86 -11.50 2.71
C VAL A 100 0.36 -10.18 2.11
N ILE A 101 1.26 -9.44 1.45
CA ILE A 101 0.89 -8.25 0.68
C ILE A 101 0.39 -8.74 -0.68
N ALA A 102 -0.92 -8.69 -0.88
CA ALA A 102 -1.62 -9.39 -1.96
C ALA A 102 -2.51 -8.44 -2.79
N PRO A 103 -1.89 -7.48 -3.53
CA PRO A 103 -2.65 -6.44 -4.24
C PRO A 103 -3.36 -6.94 -5.50
N GLN A 104 -3.08 -8.14 -5.96
CA GLN A 104 -3.64 -8.69 -7.21
C GLN A 104 -4.80 -9.65 -6.98
N ARG A 105 -5.75 -9.71 -7.92
CA ARG A 105 -6.88 -10.65 -7.89
C ARG A 105 -6.45 -12.11 -7.82
N THR A 106 -5.37 -12.48 -8.50
CA THR A 106 -4.81 -13.84 -8.50
C THR A 106 -4.28 -14.27 -7.12
N ALA A 107 -4.03 -13.32 -6.21
CA ALA A 107 -3.60 -13.62 -4.86
C ALA A 107 -4.67 -14.31 -4.00
N ALA A 108 -5.95 -14.14 -4.31
CA ALA A 108 -7.04 -14.74 -3.54
C ALA A 108 -6.97 -16.27 -3.52
N GLU A 109 -6.69 -16.92 -4.67
CA GLU A 109 -6.51 -18.37 -4.77
C GLU A 109 -5.29 -18.86 -4.00
N ALA A 110 -4.21 -18.08 -4.05
CA ALA A 110 -2.99 -18.40 -3.32
C ALA A 110 -3.17 -18.27 -1.80
N LEU A 111 -3.89 -17.25 -1.34
CA LEU A 111 -4.27 -17.05 0.07
C LEU A 111 -5.17 -18.18 0.58
N ALA A 112 -6.13 -18.63 -0.23
CA ALA A 112 -7.02 -19.75 0.13
C ALA A 112 -6.28 -21.08 0.27
N ALA A 113 -5.14 -21.24 -0.42
CA ALA A 113 -4.33 -22.46 -0.35
C ALA A 113 -3.36 -22.51 0.86
N LEU A 114 -3.26 -21.42 1.64
CA LEU A 114 -2.39 -21.37 2.83
C LEU A 114 -2.93 -22.28 3.95
N PRO A 115 -2.05 -22.93 4.76
CA PRO A 115 -2.46 -23.74 5.89
C PRO A 115 -3.36 -22.96 6.86
N HIS A 116 -4.41 -23.59 7.36
CA HIS A 116 -5.36 -22.91 8.28
C HIS A 116 -4.82 -22.73 9.69
N ASP A 117 -3.88 -23.54 10.10
CA ASP A 117 -3.19 -23.52 11.40
C ASP A 117 -2.08 -22.46 11.49
N LEU A 118 -1.66 -21.91 10.35
CA LEU A 118 -0.69 -20.82 10.32
C LEU A 118 -1.40 -19.48 10.54
N PRO A 119 -0.99 -18.64 11.52
CA PRO A 119 -1.46 -17.28 11.67
C PRO A 119 -1.14 -16.46 10.41
N VAL A 120 -2.15 -16.03 9.67
CA VAL A 120 -1.98 -15.27 8.42
C VAL A 120 -2.83 -14.02 8.43
N VAL A 121 -2.24 -12.89 8.00
CA VAL A 121 -2.94 -11.63 7.72
C VAL A 121 -2.72 -11.27 6.26
N ALA A 122 -3.80 -11.00 5.52
CA ALA A 122 -3.72 -10.46 4.17
C ALA A 122 -3.72 -8.92 4.22
N VAL A 123 -2.77 -8.31 3.51
CA VAL A 123 -2.72 -6.85 3.33
C VAL A 123 -3.10 -6.54 1.89
N GLU A 124 -4.05 -5.61 1.71
CA GLU A 124 -4.70 -5.28 0.44
C GLU A 124 -5.39 -6.50 -0.24
N GLY A 125 -5.57 -7.57 0.47
CA GLY A 125 -5.99 -8.90 -0.01
C GLY A 125 -7.44 -9.04 -0.50
N GLY A 126 -8.15 -7.95 -0.78
CA GLY A 126 -9.49 -7.99 -1.36
C GLY A 126 -10.51 -8.76 -0.53
N SER A 127 -11.15 -9.76 -1.13
CA SER A 127 -12.08 -10.67 -0.46
C SER A 127 -11.35 -11.96 -0.06
N ALA A 128 -10.81 -11.99 1.15
CA ALA A 128 -10.37 -13.22 1.80
C ALA A 128 -11.37 -13.51 2.95
N PRO A 129 -12.47 -14.25 2.69
CA PRO A 129 -13.57 -14.37 3.64
C PRO A 129 -13.16 -15.08 4.94
N ASP A 130 -12.17 -15.96 4.87
CA ASP A 130 -11.74 -16.80 5.98
C ASP A 130 -10.44 -16.33 6.64
N ARG A 131 -9.96 -15.13 6.29
CA ARG A 131 -8.69 -14.59 6.78
C ARG A 131 -8.83 -13.14 7.23
N PRO A 132 -8.08 -12.71 8.25
CA PRO A 132 -7.95 -11.30 8.58
C PRO A 132 -7.42 -10.49 7.41
N VAL A 133 -8.00 -9.31 7.18
CA VAL A 133 -7.58 -8.37 6.12
C VAL A 133 -7.34 -7.00 6.72
N VAL A 134 -6.19 -6.41 6.38
CA VAL A 134 -5.90 -4.99 6.62
C VAL A 134 -5.71 -4.32 5.29
N CYS A 135 -6.43 -3.23 5.02
CA CYS A 135 -6.34 -2.52 3.74
C CYS A 135 -6.57 -1.02 3.92
N VAL A 136 -6.11 -0.23 2.95
CA VAL A 136 -6.45 1.19 2.87
C VAL A 136 -7.83 1.37 2.24
N ASP A 137 -8.56 2.41 2.64
CA ASP A 137 -9.83 2.79 2.01
C ASP A 137 -9.60 3.47 0.65
N GLN A 138 -9.28 2.65 -0.34
CA GLN A 138 -9.03 3.08 -1.71
C GLN A 138 -10.25 3.79 -2.32
N LYS A 139 -11.46 3.32 -1.96
CA LYS A 139 -12.70 3.85 -2.53
C LYS A 139 -13.00 5.26 -2.02
N SER A 140 -12.93 5.47 -0.71
CA SER A 140 -13.17 6.80 -0.13
C SER A 140 -12.12 7.80 -0.58
N GLY A 141 -10.83 7.40 -0.68
CA GLY A 141 -9.77 8.26 -1.20
C GLY A 141 -10.02 8.70 -2.66
N ALA A 142 -10.31 7.76 -3.55
CA ALA A 142 -10.57 8.06 -4.95
C ALA A 142 -11.88 8.87 -5.15
N ALA A 143 -12.91 8.59 -4.34
CA ALA A 143 -14.11 9.39 -4.32
C ALA A 143 -13.83 10.84 -3.86
N ALA A 144 -12.97 11.03 -2.84
CA ALA A 144 -12.61 12.36 -2.35
C ALA A 144 -11.84 13.16 -3.42
N ALA A 145 -10.86 12.55 -4.10
CA ALA A 145 -10.14 13.20 -5.19
C ALA A 145 -11.06 13.59 -6.36
N THR A 146 -11.96 12.68 -6.75
CA THR A 146 -12.91 12.94 -7.85
C THR A 146 -13.92 14.03 -7.46
N ARG A 147 -14.47 13.98 -6.25
CA ARG A 147 -15.41 14.98 -5.74
C ARG A 147 -14.77 16.34 -5.63
N HIS A 148 -13.55 16.43 -5.13
CA HIS A 148 -12.80 17.69 -5.05
C HIS A 148 -12.73 18.40 -6.41
N LEU A 149 -12.44 17.66 -7.49
CA LEU A 149 -12.40 18.23 -8.84
C LEU A 149 -13.81 18.67 -9.31
N LEU A 150 -14.85 17.88 -9.04
CA LEU A 150 -16.23 18.28 -9.37
C LEU A 150 -16.68 19.51 -8.56
N ASP A 151 -16.34 19.58 -7.28
CA ASP A 151 -16.70 20.70 -6.40
C ASP A 151 -15.98 22.01 -6.79
N LEU A 152 -14.85 21.94 -7.49
CA LEU A 152 -14.19 23.07 -8.13
C LEU A 152 -14.95 23.56 -9.39
N GLY A 153 -15.96 22.85 -9.86
CA GLY A 153 -16.79 23.23 -10.99
C GLY A 153 -16.43 22.56 -12.32
N HIS A 154 -15.56 21.56 -12.31
CA HIS A 154 -15.30 20.77 -13.52
C HIS A 154 -16.52 19.95 -13.90
N GLU A 155 -16.91 20.01 -15.19
CA GLU A 155 -18.08 19.30 -15.72
C GLU A 155 -17.93 17.77 -15.61
N THR A 156 -16.70 17.29 -15.77
CA THR A 156 -16.33 15.89 -15.59
C THR A 156 -14.86 15.76 -15.21
N VAL A 157 -14.46 14.56 -14.80
CA VAL A 157 -13.08 14.21 -14.45
C VAL A 157 -12.64 13.02 -15.31
N TRP A 158 -11.57 13.21 -16.08
CA TRP A 158 -10.91 12.12 -16.80
C TRP A 158 -10.13 11.22 -15.83
N HIS A 159 -9.92 9.96 -16.19
CA HIS A 159 -9.19 9.04 -15.34
C HIS A 159 -8.10 8.29 -16.07
N VAL A 160 -6.89 8.32 -15.48
CA VAL A 160 -5.79 7.42 -15.86
C VAL A 160 -5.72 6.34 -14.78
N ALA A 161 -6.22 5.15 -15.12
CA ALA A 161 -6.30 4.01 -14.20
C ALA A 161 -4.96 3.27 -14.10
N GLY A 162 -4.73 2.59 -12.98
CA GLY A 162 -3.69 1.57 -12.87
C GLY A 162 -4.09 0.26 -13.56
N PRO A 163 -3.23 -0.78 -13.51
CA PRO A 163 -3.53 -2.10 -14.06
C PRO A 163 -4.77 -2.70 -13.40
N LEU A 164 -5.73 -3.17 -14.20
CA LEU A 164 -7.05 -3.61 -13.71
C LEU A 164 -7.06 -4.99 -13.03
N ASP A 165 -5.96 -5.70 -13.04
CA ASP A 165 -5.73 -6.89 -12.24
C ASP A 165 -5.33 -6.57 -10.78
N TRP A 166 -5.08 -5.28 -10.47
CA TRP A 166 -4.83 -4.78 -9.13
C TRP A 166 -6.13 -4.33 -8.46
N LEU A 167 -6.33 -4.80 -7.24
CA LEU A 167 -7.54 -4.52 -6.44
C LEU A 167 -7.71 -3.03 -6.13
N GLU A 168 -6.60 -2.34 -5.87
CA GLU A 168 -6.57 -0.90 -5.60
C GLU A 168 -6.95 -0.11 -6.85
N ALA A 169 -6.41 -0.46 -8.02
CA ALA A 169 -6.75 0.20 -9.28
C ALA A 169 -8.24 0.04 -9.60
N GLU A 170 -8.77 -1.16 -9.42
CA GLU A 170 -10.20 -1.45 -9.60
C GLU A 170 -11.07 -0.66 -8.61
N ALA A 171 -10.66 -0.60 -7.35
CA ALA A 171 -11.38 0.13 -6.32
C ALA A 171 -11.41 1.65 -6.62
N ARG A 172 -10.27 2.22 -7.03
CA ARG A 172 -10.15 3.64 -7.42
C ARG A 172 -11.00 3.93 -8.67
N LEU A 173 -10.93 3.09 -9.70
CA LEU A 173 -11.76 3.20 -10.91
C LEU A 173 -13.26 3.11 -10.61
N THR A 174 -13.65 2.16 -9.76
CA THR A 174 -15.05 1.98 -9.38
C THR A 174 -15.58 3.20 -8.61
N ALA A 175 -14.77 3.72 -7.67
CA ALA A 175 -15.14 4.90 -6.90
C ALA A 175 -15.25 6.15 -7.78
N TRP A 176 -14.31 6.37 -8.70
CA TRP A 176 -14.37 7.46 -9.68
C TRP A 176 -15.66 7.41 -10.49
N ARG A 177 -16.01 6.24 -11.09
CA ARG A 177 -17.25 6.07 -11.86
C ARG A 177 -18.50 6.32 -11.03
N THR A 178 -18.51 5.81 -9.80
CA THR A 178 -19.67 5.97 -8.90
C THR A 178 -19.84 7.42 -8.49
N THR A 179 -18.74 8.14 -8.23
CA THR A 179 -18.76 9.56 -7.86
C THR A 179 -19.29 10.43 -9.02
N LEU A 180 -18.80 10.20 -10.25
CA LEU A 180 -19.32 10.89 -11.44
C LEU A 180 -20.83 10.63 -11.63
N ARG A 181 -21.23 9.37 -11.57
CA ARG A 181 -22.65 9.00 -11.70
C ARG A 181 -23.51 9.68 -10.63
N GLY A 182 -23.04 9.70 -9.38
CA GLY A 182 -23.74 10.33 -8.27
C GLY A 182 -23.88 11.85 -8.43
N ALA A 183 -22.98 12.48 -9.15
CA ALA A 183 -23.02 13.91 -9.49
C ALA A 183 -23.77 14.20 -10.81
N GLY A 184 -24.25 13.20 -11.53
CA GLY A 184 -24.85 13.37 -12.86
C GLY A 184 -23.86 13.75 -13.94
N ALA A 185 -22.54 13.61 -13.68
CA ALA A 185 -21.48 13.95 -14.61
C ALA A 185 -21.23 12.80 -15.61
N PRO A 186 -20.90 13.08 -16.88
CA PRO A 186 -20.54 12.06 -17.85
C PRO A 186 -19.26 11.35 -17.42
N ALA A 187 -19.14 10.04 -17.68
CA ALA A 187 -17.92 9.28 -17.44
C ALA A 187 -17.14 9.11 -18.74
N PRO A 188 -16.01 9.81 -18.92
CA PRO A 188 -15.15 9.65 -20.11
C PRO A 188 -14.54 8.27 -20.21
N ASP A 189 -13.93 7.98 -21.38
CA ASP A 189 -13.11 6.78 -21.58
C ASP A 189 -11.93 6.78 -20.60
N VAL A 190 -11.67 5.64 -20.03
CA VAL A 190 -10.54 5.43 -19.10
C VAL A 190 -9.27 5.16 -19.90
N LEU A 191 -8.18 5.83 -19.52
CA LEU A 191 -6.86 5.52 -20.05
C LEU A 191 -6.17 4.50 -19.13
N ALA A 192 -5.59 3.45 -19.70
CA ALA A 192 -4.89 2.44 -18.93
C ALA A 192 -3.44 2.86 -18.66
N GLY A 193 -3.00 2.67 -17.44
CA GLY A 193 -1.61 2.80 -16.99
C GLY A 193 -1.10 1.51 -16.36
N ASP A 194 0.18 1.52 -15.99
CA ASP A 194 0.91 0.39 -15.40
C ASP A 194 1.66 0.77 -14.12
N TRP A 195 1.23 1.83 -13.45
CA TRP A 195 1.86 2.49 -12.31
C TRP A 195 3.13 3.29 -12.63
N SER A 196 3.72 3.14 -13.82
CA SER A 196 4.97 3.82 -14.18
C SER A 196 4.76 5.25 -14.67
N PRO A 197 5.73 6.16 -14.49
CA PRO A 197 5.71 7.49 -15.09
C PRO A 197 5.62 7.43 -16.63
N ARG A 198 6.16 6.38 -17.25
CA ARG A 198 6.08 6.17 -18.70
C ARG A 198 4.64 6.02 -19.19
N SER A 199 3.83 5.22 -18.51
CA SER A 199 2.42 5.04 -18.87
C SER A 199 1.61 6.30 -18.63
N GLY A 200 1.89 7.03 -17.54
CA GLY A 200 1.30 8.35 -17.29
C GLY A 200 1.64 9.36 -18.37
N TYR A 201 2.90 9.39 -18.83
CA TYR A 201 3.33 10.23 -19.95
C TYR A 201 2.57 9.87 -21.25
N ALA A 202 2.44 8.58 -21.58
CA ALA A 202 1.69 8.12 -22.74
C ALA A 202 0.20 8.51 -22.67
N ALA A 203 -0.41 8.42 -21.48
CA ALA A 203 -1.77 8.89 -21.25
C ALA A 203 -1.89 10.41 -21.42
N GLY A 204 -0.94 11.19 -20.89
CA GLY A 204 -0.87 12.64 -21.08
C GLY A 204 -0.78 13.05 -22.54
N GLN A 205 0.04 12.37 -23.33
CA GLN A 205 0.13 12.56 -24.79
C GLN A 205 -1.21 12.31 -25.50
N GLN A 206 -1.96 11.28 -25.09
CA GLN A 206 -3.28 10.99 -25.63
C GLN A 206 -4.29 12.09 -25.28
N LEU A 207 -4.29 12.54 -24.01
CA LEU A 207 -5.19 13.62 -23.56
C LEU A 207 -4.87 14.94 -24.28
N ALA A 208 -3.59 15.28 -24.45
CA ALA A 208 -3.17 16.46 -25.19
C ALA A 208 -3.67 16.43 -26.66
N LYS A 209 -3.54 15.29 -27.35
CA LYS A 209 -4.06 15.10 -28.70
C LYS A 209 -5.59 15.24 -28.75
N ARG A 210 -6.32 14.65 -27.81
CA ARG A 210 -7.79 14.77 -27.70
C ARG A 210 -8.20 16.23 -27.47
N ARG A 211 -7.48 16.96 -26.60
CA ARG A 211 -7.72 18.38 -26.36
C ARG A 211 -7.46 19.23 -27.62
N ALA A 212 -6.39 18.98 -28.34
CA ALA A 212 -6.08 19.65 -29.62
C ALA A 212 -7.14 19.35 -30.70
N ALA A 213 -7.80 18.19 -30.62
CA ALA A 213 -8.95 17.85 -31.49
C ALA A 213 -10.28 18.46 -31.04
N GLY A 214 -10.28 19.37 -30.06
CA GLY A 214 -11.45 20.10 -29.58
C GLY A 214 -12.22 19.43 -28.43
N GLN A 215 -11.69 18.35 -27.82
CA GLN A 215 -12.33 17.72 -26.68
C GLN A 215 -12.06 18.56 -25.42
N ARG A 216 -13.12 18.91 -24.67
CA ARG A 216 -12.96 19.67 -23.43
C ARG A 216 -12.46 18.76 -22.32
N ILE A 217 -11.18 18.96 -21.94
CA ILE A 217 -10.50 18.23 -20.87
C ILE A 217 -9.97 19.27 -19.88
N THR A 218 -10.58 19.39 -18.71
CA THR A 218 -10.22 20.39 -17.69
C THR A 218 -9.82 19.78 -16.37
N ALA A 219 -10.07 18.46 -16.13
CA ALA A 219 -9.68 17.78 -14.90
C ALA A 219 -9.30 16.34 -15.18
N VAL A 220 -8.25 15.86 -14.52
CA VAL A 220 -7.74 14.48 -14.60
C VAL A 220 -7.44 13.96 -13.19
N PHE A 221 -8.04 12.82 -12.85
CA PHE A 221 -7.63 12.00 -11.70
C PHE A 221 -6.71 10.88 -12.20
N VAL A 222 -5.50 10.84 -11.69
CA VAL A 222 -4.48 9.84 -12.02
C VAL A 222 -4.36 8.86 -10.86
N ALA A 223 -4.38 7.57 -11.15
CA ALA A 223 -4.47 6.54 -10.13
C ALA A 223 -3.24 6.43 -9.20
N ASN A 224 -2.07 6.99 -9.57
CA ASN A 224 -0.96 7.20 -8.65
C ASN A 224 -0.10 8.41 -9.02
N ASP A 225 0.75 8.86 -8.10
CA ASP A 225 1.58 10.06 -8.27
C ASP A 225 2.70 9.86 -9.29
N GLN A 226 3.23 8.64 -9.44
CA GLN A 226 4.26 8.37 -10.46
C GLN A 226 3.70 8.53 -11.88
N MET A 227 2.49 8.04 -12.15
CA MET A 227 1.83 8.30 -13.43
C MET A 227 1.48 9.77 -13.57
N ALA A 228 1.07 10.46 -12.49
CA ALA A 228 0.81 11.90 -12.52
C ALA A 228 2.07 12.68 -12.90
N LEU A 229 3.25 12.31 -12.41
CA LEU A 229 4.53 12.91 -12.82
C LEU A 229 4.76 12.81 -14.33
N GLY A 230 4.50 11.63 -14.91
CA GLY A 230 4.62 11.42 -16.35
C GLY A 230 3.61 12.25 -17.14
N LEU A 231 2.37 12.32 -16.66
CA LEU A 231 1.30 13.12 -17.28
C LEU A 231 1.62 14.62 -17.26
N LEU A 232 2.08 15.14 -16.12
CA LEU A 232 2.49 16.55 -15.98
C LEU A 232 3.60 16.91 -16.99
N ARG A 233 4.58 16.01 -17.16
CA ARG A 233 5.61 16.21 -18.19
C ARG A 233 5.03 16.28 -19.59
N ALA A 234 4.11 15.37 -19.96
CA ALA A 234 3.46 15.39 -21.26
C ALA A 234 2.68 16.68 -21.49
N PHE A 235 1.94 17.14 -20.49
CA PHE A 235 1.19 18.40 -20.59
C PHE A 235 2.11 19.59 -20.81
N ARG A 236 3.22 19.67 -20.08
CA ARG A 236 4.22 20.73 -20.28
C ARG A 236 4.82 20.74 -21.68
N GLU A 237 5.08 19.57 -22.28
CA GLU A 237 5.60 19.45 -23.66
C GLU A 237 4.57 19.86 -24.74
N HIS A 238 3.30 19.96 -24.35
CA HIS A 238 2.18 20.41 -25.21
C HIS A 238 1.65 21.81 -24.83
N ASP A 239 2.40 22.57 -24.02
CA ASP A 239 2.01 23.90 -23.54
C ASP A 239 0.64 23.91 -22.83
N ILE A 240 0.27 22.82 -22.18
CA ILE A 240 -0.94 22.71 -21.35
C ILE A 240 -0.56 23.07 -19.92
N ASP A 241 -1.10 24.19 -19.42
CA ASP A 241 -0.84 24.69 -18.08
C ASP A 241 -1.62 23.90 -17.02
N VAL A 242 -0.94 23.56 -15.92
CA VAL A 242 -1.55 22.92 -14.75
C VAL A 242 -1.34 23.86 -13.55
N PRO A 243 -2.41 24.31 -12.93
CA PRO A 243 -3.82 23.93 -13.07
C PRO A 243 -4.63 24.79 -14.07
N GLY A 244 -4.04 25.82 -14.73
CA GLY A 244 -4.77 26.83 -15.48
C GLY A 244 -5.65 26.26 -16.59
N ASP A 245 -5.12 25.33 -17.39
CA ASP A 245 -5.85 24.62 -18.44
C ASP A 245 -6.48 23.32 -17.95
N VAL A 246 -5.74 22.55 -17.14
CA VAL A 246 -6.15 21.22 -16.67
C VAL A 246 -5.74 21.02 -15.22
N SER A 247 -6.70 20.77 -14.36
CA SER A 247 -6.48 20.33 -12.99
C SER A 247 -6.04 18.86 -12.96
N VAL A 248 -5.03 18.53 -12.13
CA VAL A 248 -4.51 17.17 -11.97
C VAL A 248 -4.52 16.78 -10.50
N ALA A 249 -5.15 15.65 -10.18
CA ALA A 249 -5.09 15.02 -8.87
C ALA A 249 -4.47 13.62 -8.99
N GLY A 250 -3.60 13.26 -8.04
CA GLY A 250 -2.94 11.97 -7.94
C GLY A 250 -3.45 11.10 -6.80
N PHE A 251 -2.67 10.08 -6.45
CA PHE A 251 -2.90 9.18 -5.34
C PHE A 251 -1.56 8.61 -4.86
N ASP A 252 -1.36 8.43 -3.58
CA ASP A 252 -0.27 7.86 -2.77
C ASP A 252 0.39 8.89 -1.84
N ASP A 253 0.45 10.18 -2.23
CA ASP A 253 1.19 11.26 -1.56
C ASP A 253 2.67 10.88 -1.35
N VAL A 254 3.33 10.53 -2.46
CA VAL A 254 4.77 10.27 -2.44
C VAL A 254 5.53 11.51 -1.92
N PRO A 255 6.67 11.37 -1.22
CA PRO A 255 7.40 12.50 -0.67
C PRO A 255 7.73 13.60 -1.68
N GLU A 256 7.92 13.22 -2.94
CA GLU A 256 8.21 14.13 -4.04
C GLU A 256 6.99 14.93 -4.54
N ALA A 257 5.76 14.51 -4.19
CA ALA A 257 4.53 15.13 -4.72
C ALA A 257 4.40 16.62 -4.38
N GLU A 258 4.92 17.04 -3.22
CA GLU A 258 4.95 18.45 -2.83
C GLU A 258 5.98 19.28 -3.61
N TYR A 259 6.93 18.63 -4.29
CA TYR A 259 7.99 19.25 -5.11
C TYR A 259 7.75 19.07 -6.61
N PHE A 260 6.63 18.51 -7.02
CA PHE A 260 6.25 18.51 -8.43
C PHE A 260 5.98 19.94 -8.91
N SER A 261 5.97 20.14 -10.20
CA SER A 261 5.66 21.44 -10.80
C SER A 261 4.41 21.35 -11.68
N PRO A 262 3.27 21.80 -11.12
CA PRO A 262 3.03 22.32 -9.76
C PRO A 262 3.01 21.23 -8.67
N PRO A 263 3.09 21.60 -7.36
CA PRO A 263 2.84 20.70 -6.24
C PRO A 263 1.52 19.95 -6.38
N LEU A 264 1.56 18.62 -6.30
CA LEU A 264 0.46 17.76 -6.68
C LEU A 264 -0.59 17.60 -5.56
N THR A 265 -1.84 17.93 -5.86
CA THR A 265 -3.01 17.48 -5.09
C THR A 265 -3.12 15.97 -5.20
N THR A 266 -3.17 15.25 -4.08
CA THR A 266 -3.12 13.78 -4.08
C THR A 266 -3.83 13.21 -2.86
N VAL A 267 -3.94 11.88 -2.79
CA VAL A 267 -4.53 11.16 -1.66
C VAL A 267 -3.43 10.45 -0.87
N ARG A 268 -3.31 10.80 0.41
CA ARG A 268 -2.35 10.17 1.33
C ARG A 268 -2.87 8.86 1.87
N GLN A 269 -2.02 7.85 1.86
CA GLN A 269 -2.23 6.54 2.49
C GLN A 269 -1.39 6.44 3.77
N ASP A 270 -1.98 5.95 4.88
CA ASP A 270 -1.23 5.71 6.13
C ASP A 270 -0.69 4.26 6.16
N PHE A 271 0.40 4.03 5.44
CA PHE A 271 1.07 2.72 5.42
C PHE A 271 1.65 2.32 6.79
N ALA A 272 1.97 3.29 7.65
CA ALA A 272 2.40 3.01 9.02
C ALA A 272 1.25 2.42 9.86
N ALA A 273 0.03 2.95 9.72
CA ALA A 273 -1.15 2.37 10.36
C ALA A 273 -1.45 0.96 9.80
N VAL A 274 -1.33 0.76 8.48
CA VAL A 274 -1.45 -0.58 7.88
C VAL A 274 -0.47 -1.55 8.53
N GLY A 275 0.79 -1.16 8.67
CA GLY A 275 1.82 -1.96 9.35
C GLY A 275 1.45 -2.31 10.79
N ARG A 276 1.10 -1.31 11.60
CA ARG A 276 0.71 -1.51 13.02
C ARG A 276 -0.49 -2.45 13.15
N HIS A 277 -1.53 -2.26 12.36
CA HIS A 277 -2.71 -3.13 12.39
C HIS A 277 -2.39 -4.56 11.94
N SER A 278 -1.56 -4.72 10.89
CA SER A 278 -1.17 -6.04 10.40
C SER A 278 -0.37 -6.82 11.44
N ILE A 279 0.57 -6.17 12.12
CA ILE A 279 1.34 -6.77 13.21
C ILE A 279 0.42 -7.09 14.40
N GLY A 280 -0.43 -6.16 14.83
CA GLY A 280 -1.37 -6.41 15.93
C GLY A 280 -2.23 -7.65 15.67
N VAL A 281 -2.86 -7.73 14.50
CA VAL A 281 -3.74 -8.86 14.14
C VAL A 281 -3.00 -10.19 14.07
N VAL A 282 -1.77 -10.25 13.51
CA VAL A 282 -1.02 -11.50 13.47
C VAL A 282 -0.55 -11.93 14.85
N LEU A 283 -0.15 -11.00 15.71
CA LEU A 283 0.26 -11.30 17.10
C LEU A 283 -0.93 -11.76 17.96
N ASP A 284 -2.07 -11.11 17.86
CA ASP A 284 -3.31 -11.54 18.52
C ASP A 284 -3.68 -12.97 18.11
N HIS A 285 -3.51 -13.31 16.83
CA HIS A 285 -3.77 -14.66 16.33
C HIS A 285 -2.77 -15.69 16.90
N ILE A 286 -1.48 -15.32 17.01
CA ILE A 286 -0.44 -16.17 17.62
C ILE A 286 -0.72 -16.43 19.11
N GLU A 287 -1.21 -15.42 19.83
CA GLU A 287 -1.40 -15.49 21.29
C GLU A 287 -2.75 -16.10 21.68
N SER A 288 -3.80 -15.76 20.97
CA SER A 288 -5.19 -16.07 21.33
C SER A 288 -5.91 -17.01 20.36
N GLY A 289 -5.25 -17.39 19.27
CA GLY A 289 -5.88 -18.15 18.19
C GLY A 289 -6.71 -17.29 17.21
N PRO A 290 -7.32 -17.91 16.21
CA PRO A 290 -8.04 -17.19 15.16
C PRO A 290 -9.33 -16.55 15.69
N ALA A 291 -9.55 -15.27 15.37
CA ALA A 291 -10.81 -14.60 15.64
C ALA A 291 -11.91 -15.03 14.66
N HIS A 292 -13.14 -15.17 15.14
CA HIS A 292 -14.30 -15.49 14.31
C HIS A 292 -15.46 -14.50 14.55
N PRO A 293 -15.93 -13.76 13.53
CA PRO A 293 -15.37 -13.72 12.16
C PRO A 293 -13.98 -13.08 12.11
N PRO A 294 -13.15 -13.39 11.09
CA PRO A 294 -11.85 -12.77 10.96
C PRO A 294 -11.99 -11.25 10.76
N PRO A 295 -11.14 -10.44 11.42
CA PRO A 295 -11.25 -8.98 11.36
C PRO A 295 -10.93 -8.44 9.97
N ARG A 296 -11.68 -7.41 9.57
CA ARG A 296 -11.37 -6.58 8.41
C ARG A 296 -11.14 -5.15 8.88
N ILE A 297 -9.89 -4.71 8.81
CA ILE A 297 -9.47 -3.37 9.22
C ILE A 297 -9.25 -2.51 7.97
N VAL A 298 -9.97 -1.39 7.91
CA VAL A 298 -9.88 -0.45 6.79
C VAL A 298 -9.26 0.84 7.32
N VAL A 299 -8.07 1.16 6.83
CA VAL A 299 -7.31 2.37 7.20
C VAL A 299 -7.78 3.54 6.34
N PRO A 300 -8.19 4.66 6.91
CA PRO A 300 -8.63 5.82 6.13
C PRO A 300 -7.53 6.37 5.22
N ALA A 301 -7.95 6.87 4.04
CA ALA A 301 -7.12 7.68 3.15
C ALA A 301 -7.55 9.15 3.21
N THR A 302 -6.62 10.09 3.05
CA THR A 302 -6.88 11.53 3.23
C THR A 302 -6.47 12.31 1.99
N LEU A 303 -7.36 13.16 1.46
CA LEU A 303 -7.03 14.08 0.38
C LEU A 303 -6.10 15.19 0.90
N VAL A 304 -5.00 15.42 0.20
CA VAL A 304 -4.04 16.49 0.43
C VAL A 304 -4.13 17.47 -0.74
N VAL A 305 -4.76 18.60 -0.53
CA VAL A 305 -4.94 19.62 -1.55
C VAL A 305 -3.67 20.47 -1.67
N ARG A 306 -3.16 20.60 -2.89
CA ARG A 306 -2.04 21.46 -3.27
C ARG A 306 -2.42 22.33 -4.47
N THR A 307 -1.43 22.78 -5.24
CA THR A 307 -1.63 23.78 -6.28
C THR A 307 -1.87 23.25 -7.69
N SER A 308 -1.95 21.91 -7.87
CA SER A 308 -2.22 21.28 -9.17
C SER A 308 -3.70 21.23 -9.55
N THR A 309 -4.58 21.80 -8.72
CA THR A 309 -6.03 21.86 -8.96
C THR A 309 -6.55 23.27 -8.72
N ALA A 310 -7.44 23.75 -9.60
CA ALA A 310 -8.11 25.05 -9.53
C ALA A 310 -9.51 24.96 -10.15
N VAL A 311 -10.29 26.03 -10.06
CA VAL A 311 -11.54 26.17 -10.83
C VAL A 311 -11.23 26.12 -12.34
N PRO A 312 -12.11 25.54 -13.18
CA PRO A 312 -11.90 25.52 -14.63
C PRO A 312 -11.90 26.93 -15.20
N GLY A 313 -10.96 27.20 -16.12
CA GLY A 313 -10.89 28.46 -16.87
C GLY A 313 -12.00 28.58 -17.92
#